data_fe51d932b59eb042723e589b4ed01538
#
_entry.id   fe51d932b59eb042723e589b4ed01538
#
_cell.length_a   1.000
_cell.length_b   1.000
_cell.length_c   1.000
_cell.angle_alpha   90.00
_cell.angle_beta   90.00
_cell.angle_gamma   90.00
#
_symmetry.space_group_name_H-M   'P 1'
#
loop_
_entity.id
_entity.type
_entity.pdbx_description
1 polymer ?
#
loop_
_entity_poly.entity_id
_entity_poly.type
_entity_poly.pdbx_seq_one_letter_code
_entity_poly.pdbx_strand_id
1 'polypeptide(L)'
;LHLSLRRQRQMCIRDRFMNIAVSISASCLIYAILLKLAILMFNIPFVHEAGYICSMLFIIPGFPFITSGIDLAKLDLRSGIERLTYSIIIVLVATVFAWIMALLLHLQPEEFTTLHIGKMLHLILRLVASFCGVFGFSIMFNSSVPMAAMAALIGCIANTLRLELVDFTGMPAAAAAFIGAATAGLLASFIKNYNGYPRISLTVPSIVIMVPGLYLYRAIYNFGIMSLTEAVSWFTSAILIIVALPLGLIFARIITDRTFRYCT
;
A
#
# COMPACT_ATOMS: atom_id res chain seq x y z
N LEU A 1 -40.16 -7.36 6.71
CA LEU A 1 -38.83 -7.98 6.41
C LEU A 1 -37.91 -7.04 5.65
N HIS A 2 -38.37 -6.35 4.59
CA HIS A 2 -37.53 -5.43 3.79
C HIS A 2 -37.01 -4.21 4.57
N LEU A 3 -37.77 -3.66 5.51
CA LEU A 3 -37.38 -2.53 6.34
C LEU A 3 -36.32 -2.90 7.37
N SER A 4 -36.37 -4.12 7.93
CA SER A 4 -35.37 -4.61 8.88
C SER A 4 -34.02 -4.89 8.20
N LEU A 5 -34.03 -5.47 7.00
CA LEU A 5 -32.83 -5.69 6.18
C LEU A 5 -32.18 -4.37 5.72
N ARG A 6 -32.97 -3.34 5.37
CA ARG A 6 -32.44 -2.01 5.08
C ARG A 6 -31.78 -1.38 6.32
N ARG A 7 -32.41 -1.45 7.50
CA ARG A 7 -31.84 -0.96 8.76
C ARG A 7 -30.56 -1.70 9.13
N GLN A 8 -30.52 -3.04 9.00
CA GLN A 8 -29.29 -3.82 9.22
C GLN A 8 -28.16 -3.42 8.27
N ARG A 9 -28.44 -3.26 6.96
CA ARG A 9 -27.43 -2.78 6.01
C ARG A 9 -26.93 -1.38 6.35
N GLN A 10 -27.80 -0.47 6.73
CA GLN A 10 -27.40 0.89 7.13
C GLN A 10 -26.56 0.91 8.41
N MET A 11 -26.88 0.05 9.38
CA MET A 11 -26.06 -0.14 10.59
C MET A 11 -24.67 -0.67 10.24
N CYS A 12 -24.58 -1.73 9.42
CA CYS A 12 -23.29 -2.30 9.01
C CYS A 12 -22.40 -1.31 8.24
N ILE A 13 -22.99 -0.48 7.39
CA ILE A 13 -22.25 0.55 6.62
C ILE A 13 -21.74 1.63 7.58
N ARG A 14 -22.60 2.17 8.45
CA ARG A 14 -22.23 3.17 9.44
C ARG A 14 -21.13 2.67 10.35
N ASP A 15 -21.28 1.47 10.90
CA ASP A 15 -20.32 0.89 11.82
C ASP A 15 -18.96 0.66 11.15
N ARG A 16 -18.94 0.29 9.87
CA ARG A 16 -17.70 0.10 9.11
C ARG A 16 -16.94 1.42 8.91
N PHE A 17 -17.60 2.49 8.50
CA PHE A 17 -16.97 3.80 8.35
C PHE A 17 -16.54 4.38 9.70
N MET A 18 -17.36 4.23 10.72
CA MET A 18 -17.01 4.63 12.08
C MET A 18 -15.78 3.89 12.60
N ASN A 19 -15.70 2.58 12.36
CA ASN A 19 -14.54 1.78 12.77
C ASN A 19 -13.26 2.24 12.07
N ILE A 20 -13.31 2.56 10.78
CA ILE A 20 -12.15 3.10 10.04
C ILE A 20 -11.75 4.44 10.63
N ALA A 21 -12.68 5.36 10.78
CA ALA A 21 -12.44 6.68 11.32
C ALA A 21 -11.84 6.64 12.73
N VAL A 22 -12.43 5.85 13.62
CA VAL A 22 -11.94 5.67 15.00
C VAL A 22 -10.57 5.01 15.03
N SER A 23 -10.35 3.95 14.23
CA SER A 23 -9.05 3.26 14.20
C SER A 23 -7.92 4.17 13.74
N ILE A 24 -8.16 5.00 12.70
CA ILE A 24 -7.16 5.96 12.22
C ILE A 24 -6.92 7.05 13.25
N SER A 25 -7.99 7.66 13.77
CA SER A 25 -7.86 8.72 14.77
C SER A 25 -7.12 8.24 16.01
N ALA A 26 -7.43 7.03 16.49
CA ALA A 26 -6.75 6.42 17.61
C ALA A 26 -5.27 6.14 17.32
N SER A 27 -4.94 5.56 16.16
CA SER A 27 -3.56 5.28 15.75
C SER A 27 -2.73 6.55 15.66
N CYS A 28 -3.27 7.60 15.04
CA CYS A 28 -2.62 8.89 14.90
C CYS A 28 -2.39 9.56 16.27
N LEU A 29 -3.38 9.49 17.17
CA LEU A 29 -3.31 10.06 18.50
C LEU A 29 -2.30 9.32 19.38
N ILE A 30 -2.31 7.98 19.36
CA ILE A 30 -1.34 7.15 20.08
C ILE A 30 0.08 7.46 19.60
N TYR A 31 0.28 7.53 18.28
CA TYR A 31 1.57 7.88 17.71
C TYR A 31 2.05 9.26 18.17
N ALA A 32 1.17 10.27 18.12
CA ALA A 32 1.51 11.64 18.56
C ALA A 32 1.86 11.71 20.06
N ILE A 33 1.14 10.97 20.90
CA ILE A 33 1.44 10.88 22.35
C ILE A 33 2.81 10.22 22.55
N LEU A 34 3.06 9.09 21.89
CA LEU A 34 4.35 8.38 22.00
C LEU A 34 5.52 9.25 21.50
N LEU A 35 5.32 9.99 20.39
CA LEU A 35 6.31 10.90 19.85
C LEU A 35 6.62 12.02 20.83
N LYS A 36 5.61 12.69 21.41
CA LYS A 36 5.80 13.72 22.43
C LYS A 36 6.51 13.19 23.66
N LEU A 37 6.16 11.98 24.10
CA LEU A 37 6.83 11.33 25.23
C LEU A 37 8.30 11.01 24.90
N ALA A 38 8.59 10.51 23.71
CA ALA A 38 9.95 10.23 23.26
C ALA A 38 10.82 11.50 23.16
N ILE A 39 10.25 12.60 22.64
CA ILE A 39 10.92 13.91 22.59
C ILE A 39 11.24 14.38 24.01
N LEU A 40 10.31 14.26 24.95
CA LEU A 40 10.50 14.68 26.34
C LEU A 40 11.56 13.85 27.07
N MET A 41 11.61 12.53 26.83
CA MET A 41 12.53 11.61 27.53
C MET A 41 13.91 11.54 26.90
N PHE A 42 14.01 11.62 25.56
CA PHE A 42 15.26 11.37 24.83
C PHE A 42 15.80 12.58 24.09
N ASN A 43 15.11 13.74 24.16
CA ASN A 43 15.49 14.98 23.48
C ASN A 43 15.72 14.78 21.96
N ILE A 44 14.90 13.95 21.33
CA ILE A 44 15.00 13.59 19.91
C ILE A 44 14.49 14.77 19.07
N PRO A 45 15.19 15.18 17.99
CA PRO A 45 14.71 16.26 17.13
C PRO A 45 13.38 15.88 16.44
N PHE A 46 12.55 16.89 16.15
CA PHE A 46 11.15 16.80 15.67
C PHE A 46 10.92 16.07 14.32
N VAL A 47 11.95 15.44 13.76
CA VAL A 47 12.01 14.92 12.37
C VAL A 47 11.32 13.56 12.17
N HIS A 48 10.46 13.10 13.08
CA HIS A 48 9.88 11.75 13.02
C HIS A 48 8.43 11.69 12.49
N GLU A 49 8.02 12.64 11.66
CA GLU A 49 6.65 12.67 11.07
C GLU A 49 6.37 11.50 10.12
N ALA A 50 7.43 10.88 9.56
CA ALA A 50 7.30 9.65 8.77
C ALA A 50 6.52 8.55 9.50
N GLY A 51 6.70 8.40 10.79
CA GLY A 51 5.98 7.44 11.60
C GLY A 51 4.49 7.75 11.71
N TYR A 52 4.09 9.02 11.68
CA TYR A 52 2.68 9.41 11.66
C TYR A 52 1.97 8.83 10.43
N ILE A 53 2.57 8.98 9.26
CA ILE A 53 2.02 8.42 8.02
C ILE A 53 2.02 6.89 8.08
N CYS A 54 3.09 6.27 8.58
CA CYS A 54 3.17 4.82 8.76
C CYS A 54 2.08 4.28 9.70
N SER A 55 1.68 5.06 10.72
CA SER A 55 0.63 4.65 11.68
C SER A 55 -0.76 4.47 11.06
N MET A 56 -1.01 5.05 9.89
CA MET A 56 -2.29 4.94 9.18
C MET A 56 -2.24 4.05 7.93
N LEU A 57 -1.05 3.73 7.41
CA LEU A 57 -0.91 2.98 6.15
C LEU A 57 -1.50 1.56 6.20
N PHE A 58 -1.62 0.96 7.37
CA PHE A 58 -2.18 -0.39 7.54
C PHE A 58 -3.67 -0.47 7.18
N ILE A 59 -4.41 0.66 7.19
CA ILE A 59 -5.83 0.72 6.83
C ILE A 59 -6.04 0.86 5.33
N ILE A 60 -5.02 1.33 4.60
CA ILE A 60 -5.13 1.49 3.15
C ILE A 60 -5.34 0.13 2.49
N PRO A 61 -6.45 -0.05 1.73
CA PRO A 61 -6.86 -1.35 1.23
C PRO A 61 -6.03 -1.77 0.00
N GLY A 62 -4.74 -2.03 0.21
CA GLY A 62 -3.83 -2.41 -0.86
C GLY A 62 -4.22 -3.71 -1.56
N PHE A 63 -4.67 -4.72 -0.81
CA PHE A 63 -5.14 -5.98 -1.37
C PHE A 63 -6.34 -5.80 -2.33
N PRO A 64 -7.43 -5.11 -1.96
CA PRO A 64 -8.53 -4.85 -2.88
C PRO A 64 -8.14 -4.03 -4.11
N PHE A 65 -7.21 -3.07 -4.01
CA PHE A 65 -6.72 -2.31 -5.17
C PHE A 65 -6.04 -3.21 -6.20
N ILE A 66 -5.16 -4.10 -5.75
CA ILE A 66 -4.44 -5.01 -6.64
C ILE A 66 -5.40 -6.02 -7.27
N THR A 67 -6.29 -6.61 -6.46
CA THR A 67 -7.24 -7.62 -6.96
C THR A 67 -8.28 -7.01 -7.89
N SER A 68 -8.75 -5.79 -7.66
CA SER A 68 -9.64 -5.08 -8.58
C SER A 68 -8.97 -4.88 -9.95
N GLY A 69 -7.71 -4.47 -9.97
CA GLY A 69 -6.95 -4.32 -11.21
C GLY A 69 -6.77 -5.65 -11.97
N ILE A 70 -6.54 -6.75 -11.26
CA ILE A 70 -6.46 -8.08 -11.86
C ILE A 70 -7.82 -8.53 -12.43
N ASP A 71 -8.92 -8.26 -11.72
CA ASP A 71 -10.27 -8.61 -12.18
C ASP A 71 -10.66 -7.78 -13.41
N LEU A 72 -10.37 -6.47 -13.42
CA LEU A 72 -10.58 -5.61 -14.59
C LEU A 72 -9.81 -6.10 -15.81
N ALA A 73 -8.58 -6.55 -15.63
CA ALA A 73 -7.77 -7.06 -16.72
C ALA A 73 -8.23 -8.43 -17.25
N LYS A 74 -8.98 -9.18 -16.44
CA LYS A 74 -9.66 -10.41 -16.87
C LYS A 74 -11.04 -10.13 -17.49
N LEU A 75 -11.40 -8.86 -17.68
CA LEU A 75 -12.72 -8.41 -18.14
C LEU A 75 -13.89 -8.76 -17.21
N ASP A 76 -13.61 -9.12 -15.96
CA ASP A 76 -14.63 -9.19 -14.91
C ASP A 76 -14.89 -7.78 -14.36
N LEU A 77 -15.55 -6.98 -15.19
CA LEU A 77 -15.78 -5.55 -14.92
C LEU A 77 -16.61 -5.33 -13.66
N ARG A 78 -17.58 -6.22 -13.39
CA ARG A 78 -18.46 -6.07 -12.24
C ARG A 78 -17.70 -6.20 -10.93
N SER A 79 -16.99 -7.30 -10.72
CA SER A 79 -16.19 -7.54 -9.50
C SER A 79 -15.08 -6.50 -9.38
N GLY A 80 -14.40 -6.16 -10.48
CA GLY A 80 -13.34 -5.18 -10.52
C GLY A 80 -13.79 -3.79 -10.09
N ILE A 81 -14.90 -3.27 -10.65
CA ILE A 81 -15.43 -1.95 -10.31
C ILE A 81 -15.97 -1.91 -8.86
N GLU A 82 -16.69 -2.94 -8.42
CA GLU A 82 -17.20 -3.01 -7.05
C GLU A 82 -16.06 -2.95 -6.02
N ARG A 83 -14.97 -3.71 -6.22
CA ARG A 83 -13.79 -3.69 -5.34
C ARG A 83 -13.03 -2.39 -5.41
N LEU A 84 -12.88 -1.81 -6.60
CA LEU A 84 -12.21 -0.53 -6.79
C LEU A 84 -12.95 0.58 -6.06
N THR A 85 -14.26 0.68 -6.28
CA THR A 85 -15.11 1.67 -5.63
C THR A 85 -15.06 1.54 -4.11
N TYR A 86 -15.14 0.32 -3.59
CA TYR A 86 -15.00 0.05 -2.17
C TYR A 86 -13.65 0.55 -1.61
N SER A 87 -12.56 0.27 -2.33
CA SER A 87 -11.22 0.69 -1.94
C SER A 87 -11.06 2.21 -1.93
N ILE A 88 -11.60 2.88 -2.95
CA ILE A 88 -11.58 4.34 -3.05
C ILE A 88 -12.31 4.97 -1.86
N ILE A 89 -13.49 4.46 -1.51
CA ILE A 89 -14.27 4.98 -0.38
C ILE A 89 -13.49 4.82 0.94
N ILE A 90 -12.87 3.65 1.17
CA ILE A 90 -12.06 3.44 2.38
C ILE A 90 -10.91 4.44 2.44
N VAL A 91 -10.18 4.61 1.34
CA VAL A 91 -9.05 5.56 1.29
C VAL A 91 -9.51 6.99 1.54
N LEU A 92 -10.61 7.41 0.92
CA LEU A 92 -11.15 8.76 1.14
C LEU A 92 -11.50 9.00 2.61
N VAL A 93 -12.20 8.07 3.25
CA VAL A 93 -12.52 8.19 4.68
C VAL A 93 -11.23 8.20 5.51
N ALA A 94 -10.33 7.27 5.26
CA ALA A 94 -9.09 7.13 5.98
C ALA A 94 -8.22 8.40 5.91
N THR A 95 -8.03 8.92 4.72
CA THR A 95 -7.16 10.08 4.49
C THR A 95 -7.78 11.39 4.97
N VAL A 96 -9.10 11.56 4.89
CA VAL A 96 -9.78 12.71 5.48
C VAL A 96 -9.64 12.74 7.00
N PHE A 97 -9.85 11.61 7.68
CA PHE A 97 -9.66 11.55 9.14
C PHE A 97 -8.19 11.74 9.54
N ALA A 98 -7.26 11.17 8.79
CA ALA A 98 -5.83 11.40 8.99
C ALA A 98 -5.46 12.89 8.81
N TRP A 99 -6.01 13.55 7.80
CA TRP A 99 -5.81 14.99 7.59
C TRP A 99 -6.37 15.82 8.73
N ILE A 100 -7.60 15.53 9.20
CA ILE A 100 -8.21 16.22 10.37
C ILE A 100 -7.30 16.04 11.60
N MET A 101 -6.81 14.83 11.85
CA MET A 101 -5.91 14.56 12.97
C MET A 101 -4.57 15.29 12.82
N ALA A 102 -4.02 15.40 11.61
CA ALA A 102 -2.81 16.17 11.35
C ALA A 102 -3.00 17.68 11.70
N LEU A 103 -4.16 18.25 11.32
CA LEU A 103 -4.49 19.62 11.67
C LEU A 103 -4.61 19.83 13.18
N LEU A 104 -5.29 18.92 13.88
CA LEU A 104 -5.48 18.99 15.34
C LEU A 104 -4.15 18.83 16.11
N LEU A 105 -3.23 18.04 15.60
CA LEU A 105 -1.94 17.76 16.22
C LEU A 105 -0.83 18.69 15.73
N HIS A 106 -1.13 19.63 14.81
CA HIS A 106 -0.18 20.54 14.17
C HIS A 106 0.99 19.81 13.49
N LEU A 107 0.72 18.65 12.89
CA LEU A 107 1.69 17.87 12.13
C LEU A 107 1.63 18.25 10.65
N GLN A 108 2.78 18.53 10.05
CA GLN A 108 2.90 18.81 8.61
C GLN A 108 3.55 17.61 7.92
N PRO A 109 3.07 17.16 6.74
CA PRO A 109 3.72 16.12 5.97
C PRO A 109 4.92 16.70 5.22
N GLU A 110 5.96 17.10 5.94
CA GLU A 110 7.18 17.59 5.36
C GLU A 110 7.92 16.49 4.58
N GLU A 111 8.82 16.90 3.70
CA GLU A 111 9.66 15.98 2.98
C GLU A 111 10.57 15.24 3.96
N PHE A 112 10.61 13.92 3.83
CA PHE A 112 11.48 13.10 4.66
C PHE A 112 12.92 13.54 4.48
N THR A 113 13.58 13.91 5.58
CA THR A 113 15.00 14.22 5.55
C THR A 113 15.79 13.03 5.01
N THR A 114 16.59 13.28 3.98
CA THR A 114 17.45 12.26 3.41
C THR A 114 18.47 11.82 4.46
N LEU A 115 18.41 10.56 4.85
CA LEU A 115 19.39 9.96 5.76
C LEU A 115 20.73 9.84 5.00
N HIS A 116 21.73 10.59 5.41
CA HIS A 116 23.10 10.47 4.89
C HIS A 116 23.78 9.20 5.43
N ILE A 117 23.32 8.06 4.94
CA ILE A 117 23.82 6.72 5.30
C ILE A 117 24.61 6.16 4.12
N GLY A 118 25.63 5.36 4.40
CA GLY A 118 26.39 4.68 3.34
C GLY A 118 25.48 3.81 2.45
N LYS A 119 25.72 3.80 1.14
CA LYS A 119 24.89 3.12 0.14
C LYS A 119 24.60 1.65 0.49
N MET A 120 25.60 0.92 1.00
CA MET A 120 25.44 -0.47 1.42
C MET A 120 24.49 -0.63 2.60
N LEU A 121 24.60 0.22 3.62
CA LEU A 121 23.72 0.18 4.78
C LEU A 121 22.28 0.53 4.38
N HIS A 122 22.11 1.51 3.50
CA HIS A 122 20.80 1.89 2.95
C HIS A 122 20.13 0.72 2.21
N LEU A 123 20.87 -0.01 1.38
CA LEU A 123 20.37 -1.20 0.68
C LEU A 123 19.95 -2.30 1.66
N ILE A 124 20.77 -2.59 2.67
CA ILE A 124 20.46 -3.59 3.69
C ILE A 124 19.20 -3.22 4.47
N LEU A 125 19.09 -1.96 4.90
CA LEU A 125 17.89 -1.47 5.60
C LEU A 125 16.64 -1.58 4.74
N ARG A 126 16.71 -1.27 3.45
CA ARG A 126 15.61 -1.46 2.49
C ARG A 126 15.18 -2.91 2.37
N LEU A 127 16.16 -3.82 2.26
CA LEU A 127 15.89 -5.26 2.19
C LEU A 127 15.18 -5.74 3.47
N VAL A 128 15.71 -5.40 4.63
CA VAL A 128 15.13 -5.81 5.93
C VAL A 128 13.74 -5.20 6.12
N ALA A 129 13.57 -3.90 5.88
CA ALA A 129 12.29 -3.23 6.01
C ALA A 129 11.23 -3.78 5.04
N SER A 130 11.63 -4.04 3.79
CA SER A 130 10.72 -4.63 2.79
C SER A 130 10.32 -6.06 3.18
N PHE A 131 11.25 -6.87 3.67
CA PHE A 131 10.96 -8.21 4.16
C PHE A 131 9.97 -8.18 5.33
N CYS A 132 10.25 -7.39 6.37
CA CYS A 132 9.38 -7.28 7.55
C CYS A 132 8.00 -6.74 7.20
N GLY A 133 7.93 -5.73 6.31
CA GLY A 133 6.66 -5.15 5.87
C GLY A 133 5.79 -6.15 5.12
N VAL A 134 6.35 -6.87 4.14
CA VAL A 134 5.61 -7.89 3.38
C VAL A 134 5.23 -9.07 4.25
N PHE A 135 6.11 -9.51 5.14
CA PHE A 135 5.82 -10.58 6.10
C PHE A 135 4.64 -10.21 7.01
N GLY A 136 4.67 -9.00 7.58
CA GLY A 136 3.58 -8.49 8.41
C GLY A 136 2.25 -8.43 7.67
N PHE A 137 2.21 -7.88 6.45
CA PHE A 137 1.00 -7.87 5.63
C PHE A 137 0.52 -9.27 5.27
N SER A 138 1.42 -10.19 4.97
CA SER A 138 1.04 -11.57 4.65
C SER A 138 0.39 -12.29 5.84
N ILE A 139 0.92 -12.09 7.04
CA ILE A 139 0.30 -12.60 8.29
C ILE A 139 -1.06 -11.92 8.52
N MET A 140 -1.16 -10.61 8.30
CA MET A 140 -2.43 -9.87 8.40
C MET A 140 -3.51 -10.41 7.44
N PHE A 141 -3.11 -10.94 6.29
CA PHE A 141 -4.01 -11.62 5.33
C PHE A 141 -4.24 -13.09 5.66
N ASN A 142 -3.91 -13.49 6.88
CA ASN A 142 -4.12 -14.86 7.39
C ASN A 142 -3.38 -15.93 6.59
N SER A 143 -2.20 -15.62 6.06
CA SER A 143 -1.32 -16.58 5.41
C SER A 143 -0.58 -17.43 6.44
N SER A 144 -0.29 -18.69 6.11
CA SER A 144 0.59 -19.52 6.93
C SER A 144 2.01 -18.95 6.99
N VAL A 145 2.70 -19.14 8.11
CA VAL A 145 4.05 -18.58 8.33
C VAL A 145 5.04 -18.94 7.20
N PRO A 146 5.12 -20.18 6.70
CA PRO A 146 6.02 -20.51 5.58
C PRO A 146 5.66 -19.77 4.29
N MET A 147 4.35 -19.65 3.99
CA MET A 147 3.89 -18.93 2.81
C MET A 147 4.14 -17.42 2.94
N ALA A 148 3.96 -16.86 4.15
CA ALA A 148 4.27 -15.47 4.44
C ALA A 148 5.76 -15.17 4.26
N ALA A 149 6.65 -16.07 4.72
CA ALA A 149 8.09 -15.93 4.52
C ALA A 149 8.49 -15.95 3.04
N MET A 150 7.89 -16.84 2.25
CA MET A 150 8.15 -16.89 0.80
C MET A 150 7.65 -15.63 0.09
N ALA A 151 6.44 -15.14 0.42
CA ALA A 151 5.93 -13.87 -0.10
C ALA A 151 6.84 -12.69 0.31
N ALA A 152 7.37 -12.70 1.54
CA ALA A 152 8.28 -11.68 2.04
C ALA A 152 9.62 -11.66 1.30
N LEU A 153 10.18 -12.82 0.96
CA LEU A 153 11.39 -12.92 0.13
C LEU A 153 11.16 -12.34 -1.27
N ILE A 154 10.03 -12.69 -1.90
CA ILE A 154 9.66 -12.14 -3.21
C ILE A 154 9.51 -10.62 -3.13
N GLY A 155 8.75 -10.13 -2.16
CA GLY A 155 8.47 -8.71 -2.00
C GLY A 155 9.71 -7.90 -1.61
N CYS A 156 10.60 -8.47 -0.81
CA CYS A 156 11.89 -7.89 -0.45
C CYS A 156 12.71 -7.58 -1.71
N ILE A 157 12.88 -8.55 -2.60
CA ILE A 157 13.63 -8.38 -3.84
C ILE A 157 12.93 -7.37 -4.77
N ALA A 158 11.64 -7.54 -4.98
CA ALA A 158 10.86 -6.74 -5.93
C ALA A 158 10.74 -5.27 -5.49
N ASN A 159 10.47 -5.01 -4.20
CA ASN A 159 10.34 -3.65 -3.70
C ASN A 159 11.69 -2.94 -3.62
N THR A 160 12.75 -3.64 -3.21
CA THR A 160 14.09 -3.06 -3.21
C THR A 160 14.52 -2.70 -4.63
N LEU A 161 14.31 -3.60 -5.61
CA LEU A 161 14.57 -3.30 -7.02
C LEU A 161 13.80 -2.06 -7.48
N ARG A 162 12.52 -1.93 -7.15
CA ARG A 162 11.70 -0.77 -7.47
C ARG A 162 12.31 0.52 -6.92
N LEU A 163 12.72 0.51 -5.65
CA LEU A 163 13.28 1.69 -4.97
C LEU A 163 14.64 2.07 -5.56
N GLU A 164 15.49 1.09 -5.84
CA GLU A 164 16.79 1.32 -6.47
C GLU A 164 16.65 1.88 -7.90
N LEU A 165 15.66 1.40 -8.68
CA LEU A 165 15.39 1.95 -10.01
C LEU A 165 14.99 3.44 -9.95
N VAL A 166 14.17 3.83 -8.98
CA VAL A 166 13.81 5.25 -8.81
C VAL A 166 15.03 6.08 -8.44
N ASP A 167 15.84 5.63 -7.50
CA ASP A 167 16.95 6.42 -6.97
C ASP A 167 18.16 6.47 -7.89
N PHE A 168 18.52 5.37 -8.57
CA PHE A 168 19.70 5.34 -9.45
C PHE A 168 19.43 5.82 -10.86
N THR A 169 18.25 5.52 -11.42
CA THR A 169 17.95 5.84 -12.83
C THR A 169 17.05 7.06 -12.96
N GLY A 170 16.51 7.60 -11.86
CA GLY A 170 15.51 8.67 -11.91
C GLY A 170 14.20 8.25 -12.58
N MET A 171 13.91 6.94 -12.64
CA MET A 171 12.75 6.41 -13.32
C MET A 171 11.47 6.86 -12.61
N PRO A 172 10.39 7.21 -13.35
CA PRO A 172 9.10 7.51 -12.75
C PRO A 172 8.60 6.39 -11.86
N ALA A 173 8.05 6.73 -10.70
CA ALA A 173 7.62 5.76 -9.67
C ALA A 173 6.64 4.69 -10.21
N ALA A 174 5.78 5.05 -11.16
CA ALA A 174 4.84 4.12 -11.80
C ALA A 174 5.55 3.07 -12.68
N ALA A 175 6.56 3.49 -13.46
CA ALA A 175 7.34 2.56 -14.28
C ALA A 175 8.16 1.61 -13.41
N ALA A 176 8.79 2.13 -12.35
CA ALA A 176 9.49 1.29 -11.38
C ALA A 176 8.55 0.32 -10.64
N ALA A 177 7.32 0.75 -10.32
CA ALA A 177 6.29 -0.10 -9.71
C ALA A 177 5.86 -1.23 -10.67
N PHE A 178 5.72 -0.94 -11.97
CA PHE A 178 5.43 -1.96 -12.98
C PHE A 178 6.52 -3.03 -13.02
N ILE A 179 7.81 -2.62 -13.09
CA ILE A 179 8.95 -3.55 -13.10
C ILE A 179 9.02 -4.34 -11.80
N GLY A 180 8.84 -3.69 -10.65
CA GLY A 180 8.78 -4.37 -9.34
C GLY A 180 7.66 -5.40 -9.26
N ALA A 181 6.46 -5.08 -9.73
CA ALA A 181 5.34 -6.01 -9.76
C ALA A 181 5.57 -7.16 -10.77
N ALA A 182 6.15 -6.87 -11.93
CA ALA A 182 6.50 -7.89 -12.92
C ALA A 182 7.53 -8.89 -12.35
N THR A 183 8.58 -8.39 -11.70
CA THR A 183 9.56 -9.25 -11.00
C THR A 183 8.94 -10.08 -9.89
N ALA A 184 8.08 -9.51 -9.06
CA ALA A 184 7.34 -10.27 -8.05
C ALA A 184 6.48 -11.38 -8.68
N GLY A 185 5.79 -11.09 -9.77
CA GLY A 185 5.00 -12.06 -10.52
C GLY A 185 5.81 -13.21 -11.14
N LEU A 186 7.00 -12.90 -11.68
CA LEU A 186 7.92 -13.90 -12.23
C LEU A 186 8.49 -14.81 -11.13
N LEU A 187 8.99 -14.23 -10.04
CA LEU A 187 9.52 -14.98 -8.89
C LEU A 187 8.44 -15.88 -8.26
N ALA A 188 7.23 -15.36 -8.08
CA ALA A 188 6.11 -16.13 -7.56
C ALA A 188 5.73 -17.31 -8.48
N SER A 189 5.84 -17.15 -9.79
CA SER A 189 5.60 -18.24 -10.75
C SER A 189 6.62 -19.35 -10.63
N PHE A 190 7.87 -18.99 -10.38
CA PHE A 190 8.96 -19.94 -10.19
C PHE A 190 8.75 -20.75 -8.89
N ILE A 191 8.44 -20.07 -7.79
CA ILE A 191 8.22 -20.67 -6.47
C ILE A 191 6.94 -21.53 -6.44
N LYS A 192 5.85 -21.10 -7.12
CA LYS A 192 4.62 -21.88 -7.24
C LYS A 192 4.89 -23.27 -7.77
N ASN A 193 5.73 -23.40 -8.78
CA ASN A 193 6.04 -24.69 -9.41
C ASN A 193 6.81 -25.63 -8.47
N TYR A 194 7.51 -25.07 -7.47
CA TYR A 194 8.32 -25.83 -6.53
C TYR A 194 7.55 -26.21 -5.25
N ASN A 195 6.79 -25.28 -4.67
CA ASN A 195 6.14 -25.44 -3.36
C ASN A 195 4.62 -25.66 -3.42
N GLY A 196 3.99 -25.58 -4.60
CA GLY A 196 2.55 -25.79 -4.76
C GLY A 196 1.64 -24.70 -4.16
N TYR A 197 2.18 -23.58 -3.70
CA TYR A 197 1.40 -22.49 -3.14
C TYR A 197 0.57 -21.77 -4.21
N PRO A 198 -0.67 -21.31 -3.89
CA PRO A 198 -1.45 -20.50 -4.82
C PRO A 198 -0.70 -19.22 -5.22
N ARG A 199 -0.62 -18.94 -6.52
CA ARG A 199 0.11 -17.79 -7.04
C ARG A 199 -0.34 -16.47 -6.42
N ILE A 200 -1.65 -16.27 -6.26
CA ILE A 200 -2.23 -15.04 -5.70
C ILE A 200 -1.78 -14.79 -4.26
N SER A 201 -1.63 -15.84 -3.47
CA SER A 201 -1.18 -15.77 -2.07
C SER A 201 0.30 -15.39 -1.94
N LEU A 202 1.09 -15.57 -2.99
CA LEU A 202 2.48 -15.12 -3.05
C LEU A 202 2.60 -13.72 -3.65
N THR A 203 1.88 -13.44 -4.75
CA THR A 203 2.05 -12.20 -5.52
C THR A 203 1.41 -11.01 -4.85
N VAL A 204 0.17 -11.13 -4.34
CA VAL A 204 -0.55 -9.96 -3.82
C VAL A 204 0.12 -9.41 -2.55
N PRO A 205 0.45 -10.21 -1.52
CA PRO A 205 1.18 -9.68 -0.36
C PRO A 205 2.54 -9.07 -0.73
N SER A 206 3.25 -9.66 -1.71
CA SER A 206 4.57 -9.18 -2.12
C SER A 206 4.57 -7.77 -2.68
N ILE A 207 3.49 -7.34 -3.32
CA ILE A 207 3.39 -6.00 -3.94
C ILE A 207 2.52 -5.03 -3.18
N VAL A 208 1.80 -5.46 -2.13
CA VAL A 208 0.95 -4.58 -1.31
C VAL A 208 1.74 -3.41 -0.71
N ILE A 209 2.99 -3.66 -0.30
CA ILE A 209 3.89 -2.63 0.23
C ILE A 209 4.20 -1.52 -0.80
N MET A 210 3.99 -1.78 -2.10
CA MET A 210 4.23 -0.82 -3.18
C MET A 210 3.01 0.08 -3.45
N VAL A 211 1.85 -0.20 -2.82
CA VAL A 211 0.63 0.61 -2.99
C VAL A 211 0.88 2.03 -2.49
N PRO A 212 0.50 3.05 -3.28
CA PRO A 212 0.91 4.43 -3.08
C PRO A 212 0.11 5.16 -1.99
N GLY A 213 0.05 4.60 -0.78
CA GLY A 213 -0.68 5.19 0.34
C GLY A 213 -0.20 6.58 0.74
N LEU A 214 1.12 6.77 0.77
CA LEU A 214 1.75 8.07 1.03
C LEU A 214 1.36 9.12 -0.01
N TYR A 215 1.33 8.76 -1.29
CA TYR A 215 0.94 9.66 -2.39
C TYR A 215 -0.52 10.09 -2.26
N LEU A 216 -1.40 9.16 -1.92
CA LEU A 216 -2.83 9.45 -1.68
C LEU A 216 -3.02 10.39 -0.48
N TYR A 217 -2.30 10.16 0.61
CA TYR A 217 -2.34 11.04 1.77
C TYR A 217 -1.86 12.46 1.43
N ARG A 218 -0.69 12.59 0.77
CA ARG A 218 -0.16 13.89 0.33
C ARG A 218 -1.11 14.61 -0.62
N ALA A 219 -1.74 13.88 -1.55
CA ALA A 219 -2.75 14.45 -2.43
C ALA A 219 -3.89 15.10 -1.66
N ILE A 220 -4.49 14.40 -0.70
CA ILE A 220 -5.61 14.91 0.08
C ILE A 220 -5.19 16.04 1.03
N TYR A 221 -4.02 15.92 1.65
CA TYR A 221 -3.48 17.00 2.47
C TYR A 221 -3.33 18.30 1.66
N ASN A 222 -2.71 18.21 0.48
CA ASN A 222 -2.52 19.37 -0.41
C ASN A 222 -3.85 19.92 -0.96
N PHE A 223 -4.86 19.07 -1.20
CA PHE A 223 -6.21 19.56 -1.49
C PHE A 223 -6.78 20.34 -0.32
N GLY A 224 -6.59 19.88 0.92
CA GLY A 224 -7.08 20.54 2.14
C GLY A 224 -6.46 21.91 2.37
N ILE A 225 -5.20 22.12 2.03
CA ILE A 225 -4.51 23.43 2.14
C ILE A 225 -4.59 24.26 0.84
N MET A 226 -5.43 23.86 -0.13
CA MET A 226 -5.66 24.53 -1.41
C MET A 226 -4.41 24.64 -2.33
N SER A 227 -3.39 23.80 -2.14
CA SER A 227 -2.25 23.66 -3.04
C SER A 227 -2.59 22.71 -4.20
N LEU A 228 -3.39 23.18 -5.16
CA LEU A 228 -3.97 22.33 -6.21
C LEU A 228 -2.91 21.67 -7.12
N THR A 229 -1.84 22.39 -7.47
CA THR A 229 -0.79 21.87 -8.34
C THR A 229 -0.10 20.65 -7.72
N GLU A 230 0.30 20.76 -6.46
CA GLU A 230 0.90 19.65 -5.70
C GLU A 230 -0.09 18.50 -5.50
N ALA A 231 -1.33 18.81 -5.14
CA ALA A 231 -2.38 17.84 -4.94
C ALA A 231 -2.63 16.98 -6.18
N VAL A 232 -2.77 17.61 -7.36
CA VAL A 232 -2.97 16.92 -8.63
C VAL A 232 -1.76 16.09 -9.01
N SER A 233 -0.55 16.58 -8.79
CA SER A 233 0.69 15.84 -9.07
C SER A 233 0.77 14.55 -8.25
N TRP A 234 0.55 14.62 -6.94
CA TRP A 234 0.54 13.45 -6.07
C TRP A 234 -0.59 12.48 -6.41
N PHE A 235 -1.78 12.98 -6.71
CA PHE A 235 -2.93 12.18 -7.09
C PHE A 235 -2.71 11.41 -8.39
N THR A 236 -2.21 12.09 -9.42
CA THR A 236 -1.88 11.48 -10.71
C THR A 236 -0.84 10.38 -10.55
N SER A 237 0.22 10.65 -9.79
CA SER A 237 1.26 9.67 -9.49
C SER A 237 0.70 8.43 -8.78
N ALA A 238 -0.21 8.63 -7.82
CA ALA A 238 -0.88 7.54 -7.13
C ALA A 238 -1.71 6.67 -8.07
N ILE A 239 -2.51 7.28 -8.95
CA ILE A 239 -3.33 6.54 -9.94
C ILE A 239 -2.43 5.73 -10.87
N LEU A 240 -1.38 6.32 -11.41
CA LEU A 240 -0.46 5.62 -12.30
C LEU A 240 0.20 4.41 -11.62
N ILE A 241 0.58 4.51 -10.35
CA ILE A 241 1.14 3.38 -9.60
C ILE A 241 0.08 2.29 -9.37
N ILE A 242 -1.16 2.67 -8.99
CA ILE A 242 -2.26 1.72 -8.76
C ILE A 242 -2.56 0.92 -10.03
N VAL A 243 -2.47 1.53 -11.21
CA VAL A 243 -2.67 0.85 -12.50
C VAL A 243 -1.44 0.02 -12.88
N ALA A 244 -0.24 0.51 -12.63
CA ALA A 244 1.01 -0.14 -13.00
C ALA A 244 1.22 -1.48 -12.26
N LEU A 245 0.84 -1.58 -10.99
CA LEU A 245 1.03 -2.78 -10.17
C LEU A 245 0.29 -4.02 -10.72
N PRO A 246 -1.03 -3.99 -10.97
CA PRO A 246 -1.73 -5.12 -11.59
C PRO A 246 -1.22 -5.44 -13.00
N LEU A 247 -0.91 -4.41 -13.80
CA LEU A 247 -0.38 -4.60 -15.15
C LEU A 247 0.96 -5.34 -15.12
N GLY A 248 1.86 -5.03 -14.18
CA GLY A 248 3.11 -5.76 -13.99
C GLY A 248 2.89 -7.24 -13.65
N LEU A 249 1.93 -7.54 -12.76
CA LEU A 249 1.57 -8.94 -12.45
C LEU A 249 0.98 -9.68 -13.65
N ILE A 250 0.12 -9.01 -14.43
CA ILE A 250 -0.50 -9.58 -15.64
C ILE A 250 0.57 -9.86 -16.69
N PHE A 251 1.49 -8.92 -16.90
CA PHE A 251 2.62 -9.09 -17.80
C PHE A 251 3.45 -10.34 -17.43
N ALA A 252 3.81 -10.49 -16.15
CA ALA A 252 4.49 -11.67 -15.66
C ALA A 252 3.67 -12.96 -15.89
N ARG A 253 2.34 -12.87 -15.75
CA ARG A 253 1.45 -14.01 -15.97
C ARG A 253 1.36 -14.41 -17.45
N ILE A 254 1.28 -13.45 -18.36
CA ILE A 254 1.29 -13.70 -19.80
C ILE A 254 2.56 -14.45 -20.23
N ILE A 255 3.71 -14.11 -19.62
CA ILE A 255 4.98 -14.78 -19.93
C ILE A 255 5.02 -16.20 -19.39
N THR A 256 4.51 -16.43 -18.18
CA THR A 256 4.70 -17.68 -17.43
C THR A 256 3.57 -18.69 -17.54
N ASP A 257 2.37 -18.28 -17.96
CA ASP A 257 1.16 -19.10 -17.97
C ASP A 257 0.59 -19.19 -19.40
N ARG A 258 0.78 -20.37 -20.05
CA ARG A 258 0.28 -20.61 -21.41
C ARG A 258 -1.25 -20.57 -21.49
N THR A 259 -1.94 -21.11 -20.49
CA THR A 259 -3.41 -21.15 -20.48
C THR A 259 -3.99 -19.76 -20.42
N PHE A 260 -3.39 -18.88 -19.63
CA PHE A 260 -3.79 -17.48 -19.54
C PHE A 260 -3.52 -16.71 -20.85
N ARG A 261 -2.43 -17.03 -21.54
CA ARG A 261 -2.05 -16.37 -22.82
C ARG A 261 -3.02 -16.67 -23.95
N TYR A 262 -3.55 -17.88 -24.03
CA TYR A 262 -4.41 -18.34 -25.12
C TYR A 262 -5.90 -18.35 -24.77
N CYS A 263 -6.28 -17.85 -23.61
CA CYS A 263 -7.67 -17.83 -23.12
C CYS A 263 -8.34 -19.21 -23.10
N THR A 264 -7.58 -20.28 -22.87
CA THR A 264 -8.06 -21.66 -22.81
C THR A 264 -8.12 -22.18 -21.38
#